data_5ff648cb81e26310d1c2712dd7bbd60b
#
_entry.id   5ff648cb81e26310d1c2712dd7bbd60b
#
_cell.length_a   1.000
_cell.length_b   1.000
_cell.length_c   1.000
_cell.angle_alpha   90.00
_cell.angle_beta   90.00
_cell.angle_gamma   90.00
#
_symmetry.space_group_name_H-M   'P 1'
#
loop_
_entity.id
_entity.type
_entity.pdbx_description
1 polymer ?
#
loop_
_entity_poly.entity_id
_entity_poly.type
_entity_poly.pdbx_seq_one_letter_code
_entity_poly.pdbx_strand_id
1 'polypeptide(L)'
;MKMCYIPKRGIFTVLAFFGILIIYTTRVNMSVAIVAMVNSTQDTLVNGTHIVAGCPNLWHNETQSNENEFKGAKYKWNSETQGIILSSFYYGYVVTQLPGGVLCGKLGAKWLFGGGVLITTSLYLLIPLAASWGVIAVAAIRILEGLGEGLTFPAIAHAISNWSPKFERSRMSTIISLGIPIGNIVGSPISGFLCSSDQFGGWPSTFYLFGTLGCAWFLLWCILAYETPESHPGISKTELKHIQLNKSEKTKTDISIPWKDIFLSLPMWAVIIGHFGHNYAFLMFLTMMPTYFKTILHFDIKTLAFCPSVCSPRNKCFADLIFC
;
A
#
# COMPACT_ATOMS: atom_id res chain seq x y z
N MET A 1 16.01 -33.70 21.50
CA MET A 1 15.82 -32.48 20.72
C MET A 1 14.48 -31.89 21.06
N LYS A 2 14.40 -30.75 21.79
CA LYS A 2 13.14 -30.02 21.94
C LYS A 2 12.83 -29.41 20.59
N MET A 3 11.85 -29.94 19.87
CA MET A 3 11.32 -29.30 18.68
C MET A 3 10.86 -27.89 19.07
N CYS A 4 11.44 -26.89 18.43
CA CYS A 4 11.10 -25.50 18.67
C CYS A 4 9.64 -25.32 18.25
N TYR A 5 8.71 -25.31 19.20
CA TYR A 5 7.30 -25.10 18.91
C TYR A 5 7.09 -23.65 18.48
N ILE A 6 6.73 -23.48 17.21
CA ILE A 6 6.37 -22.16 16.68
C ILE A 6 4.90 -21.92 17.03
N PRO A 7 4.60 -20.90 17.86
CA PRO A 7 3.22 -20.61 18.24
C PRO A 7 2.39 -20.23 17.02
N LYS A 8 1.17 -20.77 16.90
CA LYS A 8 0.29 -20.53 15.75
C LYS A 8 -0.09 -19.06 15.58
N ARG A 9 -0.20 -18.33 16.68
CA ARG A 9 -0.36 -16.87 16.67
C ARG A 9 0.80 -16.14 15.97
N GLY A 10 2.04 -16.68 16.09
CA GLY A 10 3.20 -16.14 15.37
C GLY A 10 3.08 -16.33 13.86
N ILE A 11 2.64 -17.54 13.42
CA ILE A 11 2.39 -17.82 12.00
C ILE A 11 1.32 -16.86 11.45
N PHE A 12 0.22 -16.68 12.19
CA PHE A 12 -0.84 -15.73 11.81
C PHE A 12 -0.28 -14.31 11.66
N THR A 13 0.54 -13.85 12.64
CA THR A 13 1.14 -12.50 12.61
C THR A 13 2.04 -12.30 11.39
N VAL A 14 2.87 -13.30 11.07
CA VAL A 14 3.77 -13.25 9.89
C VAL A 14 2.97 -13.24 8.59
N LEU A 15 1.94 -14.08 8.48
CA LEU A 15 1.08 -14.07 7.29
C LEU A 15 0.36 -12.73 7.12
N ALA A 16 -0.18 -12.18 8.20
CA ALA A 16 -0.83 -10.88 8.16
C ALA A 16 0.14 -9.73 7.79
N PHE A 17 1.37 -9.79 8.31
CA PHE A 17 2.46 -8.87 7.93
C PHE A 17 2.72 -8.90 6.42
N PHE A 18 2.88 -10.09 5.83
CA PHE A 18 3.08 -10.20 4.38
C PHE A 18 1.88 -9.73 3.56
N GLY A 19 0.65 -9.94 4.05
CA GLY A 19 -0.55 -9.41 3.40
C GLY A 19 -0.54 -7.88 3.34
N ILE A 20 -0.24 -7.21 4.45
CA ILE A 20 -0.11 -5.75 4.51
C ILE A 20 1.07 -5.27 3.65
N LEU A 21 2.20 -5.98 3.68
CA LEU A 21 3.37 -5.67 2.85
C LEU A 21 3.01 -5.66 1.36
N ILE A 22 2.32 -6.69 0.86
CA ILE A 22 1.90 -6.79 -0.55
C ILE A 22 0.97 -5.64 -0.92
N ILE A 23 -0.02 -5.32 -0.08
CA ILE A 23 -0.94 -4.20 -0.29
C ILE A 23 -0.17 -2.88 -0.49
N TYR A 24 0.76 -2.57 0.39
CA TYR A 24 1.51 -1.32 0.29
C TYR A 24 2.53 -1.31 -0.84
N THR A 25 3.09 -2.47 -1.19
CA THR A 25 3.94 -2.61 -2.37
C THR A 25 3.17 -2.33 -3.66
N THR A 26 1.95 -2.85 -3.82
CA THR A 26 1.11 -2.57 -5.00
C THR A 26 0.69 -1.10 -5.05
N ARG A 27 0.42 -0.49 -3.89
CA ARG A 27 0.05 0.93 -3.79
C ARG A 27 1.18 1.85 -4.24
N VAL A 28 2.42 1.62 -3.77
CA VAL A 28 3.58 2.43 -4.16
C VAL A 28 3.99 2.17 -5.61
N ASN A 29 3.87 0.91 -6.07
CA ASN A 29 4.20 0.59 -7.46
C ASN A 29 3.35 1.38 -8.46
N MET A 30 2.06 1.61 -8.19
CA MET A 30 1.23 2.40 -9.10
C MET A 30 1.75 3.82 -9.29
N SER A 31 2.24 4.48 -8.22
CA SER A 31 2.79 5.83 -8.35
C SER A 31 4.13 5.87 -9.09
N VAL A 32 4.93 4.80 -9.03
CA VAL A 32 6.16 4.66 -9.83
C VAL A 32 5.83 4.29 -11.28
N ALA A 33 4.92 3.34 -11.48
CA ALA A 33 4.55 2.84 -12.80
C ALA A 33 3.90 3.92 -13.67
N ILE A 34 3.02 4.78 -13.12
CA ILE A 34 2.36 5.85 -13.88
C ILE A 34 3.38 6.82 -14.47
N VAL A 35 4.48 7.06 -13.77
CA VAL A 35 5.61 7.89 -14.24
C VAL A 35 6.30 7.24 -15.44
N ALA A 36 6.41 5.90 -15.47
CA ALA A 36 6.99 5.15 -16.59
C ALA A 36 6.01 5.00 -17.78
N MET A 37 4.70 5.02 -17.51
CA MET A 37 3.64 4.87 -18.52
C MET A 37 3.44 6.14 -19.37
N VAL A 38 3.83 7.31 -18.86
CA VAL A 38 3.55 8.61 -19.49
C VAL A 38 4.75 9.11 -20.28
N ASN A 39 4.46 9.64 -21.47
CA ASN A 39 5.47 10.27 -22.31
C ASN A 39 5.71 11.73 -21.85
N SER A 40 6.87 12.02 -21.29
CA SER A 40 7.22 13.32 -20.69
C SER A 40 7.48 14.46 -21.70
N THR A 41 7.30 14.21 -23.02
CA THR A 41 7.67 15.18 -24.07
C THR A 41 6.64 16.30 -24.28
N GLN A 42 5.52 16.34 -23.57
CA GLN A 42 4.44 17.29 -23.87
C GLN A 42 4.32 18.51 -22.95
N ASP A 43 4.95 18.52 -21.78
CA ASP A 43 4.80 19.64 -20.83
C ASP A 43 5.85 20.77 -21.02
N THR A 44 6.77 20.67 -21.99
CA THR A 44 7.82 21.68 -22.25
C THR A 44 7.48 22.71 -23.31
N LEU A 45 6.30 22.66 -23.92
CA LEU A 45 5.88 23.60 -24.97
C LEU A 45 4.61 24.37 -24.61
N VAL A 46 4.60 25.07 -23.50
CA VAL A 46 3.68 26.20 -23.31
C VAL A 46 4.52 27.47 -23.45
N ASN A 47 4.35 28.12 -24.63
CA ASN A 47 4.84 29.47 -24.93
C ASN A 47 6.35 29.71 -25.01
N GLY A 48 7.15 28.87 -25.69
CA GLY A 48 8.46 29.32 -26.19
C GLY A 48 9.49 29.88 -25.18
N THR A 49 9.19 29.80 -23.89
CA THR A 49 10.10 30.14 -22.81
C THR A 49 10.56 28.87 -22.14
N HIS A 50 11.86 28.60 -22.22
CA HIS A 50 12.49 27.58 -21.37
C HIS A 50 12.23 27.96 -19.92
N ILE A 51 11.31 27.22 -19.25
CA ILE A 51 11.20 27.32 -17.78
C ILE A 51 12.42 26.61 -17.25
N VAL A 52 13.44 27.40 -16.93
CA VAL A 52 14.65 26.95 -16.24
C VAL A 52 14.20 26.46 -14.87
N ALA A 53 14.38 25.16 -14.61
CA ALA A 53 14.17 24.59 -13.28
C ALA A 53 14.87 25.45 -12.22
N GLY A 54 14.20 25.69 -11.10
CA GLY A 54 14.60 26.68 -10.09
C GLY A 54 15.92 26.45 -9.32
N CYS A 55 16.81 25.58 -9.81
CA CYS A 55 18.17 25.41 -9.28
C CYS A 55 19.18 25.44 -10.44
N PRO A 56 19.71 26.63 -10.83
CA PRO A 56 20.49 26.78 -12.05
C PRO A 56 21.91 26.21 -12.03
N ASN A 57 22.47 25.74 -10.93
CA ASN A 57 23.93 25.59 -10.80
C ASN A 57 24.46 24.17 -10.53
N LEU A 58 23.68 23.12 -10.68
CA LEU A 58 24.17 21.77 -10.30
C LEU A 58 24.45 20.79 -11.45
N TRP A 59 24.07 21.07 -12.69
CA TRP A 59 24.24 20.09 -13.78
C TRP A 59 24.65 20.73 -15.10
N HIS A 60 25.88 21.25 -15.20
CA HIS A 60 26.58 21.39 -16.46
C HIS A 60 27.54 20.21 -16.62
N ASN A 61 27.00 19.09 -17.05
CA ASN A 61 27.71 18.12 -17.88
C ASN A 61 26.64 17.39 -18.71
N GLU A 62 26.46 17.84 -19.93
CA GLU A 62 25.80 17.07 -20.98
C GLU A 62 26.64 15.82 -21.26
N THR A 63 26.48 14.81 -20.42
CA THR A 63 26.75 13.47 -20.86
C THR A 63 25.48 13.00 -21.54
N GLN A 64 25.50 12.92 -22.88
CA GLN A 64 24.55 12.14 -23.64
C GLN A 64 24.55 10.72 -23.04
N SER A 65 23.72 10.49 -22.02
CA SER A 65 23.37 9.16 -21.60
C SER A 65 22.54 8.60 -22.77
N ASN A 66 23.09 7.62 -23.47
CA ASN A 66 22.33 6.72 -24.32
C ASN A 66 21.29 6.07 -23.39
N GLU A 67 20.15 6.75 -23.24
CA GLU A 67 19.03 6.24 -22.51
C GLU A 67 18.52 5.03 -23.30
N ASN A 68 18.73 3.85 -22.75
CA ASN A 68 17.89 2.69 -23.03
C ASN A 68 16.50 3.00 -22.47
N GLU A 69 15.82 3.97 -23.09
CA GLU A 69 14.48 4.35 -22.75
C GLU A 69 13.55 3.23 -23.20
N PHE A 70 12.80 2.64 -22.27
CA PHE A 70 11.85 1.59 -22.59
C PHE A 70 10.93 2.03 -23.74
N LYS A 71 10.98 1.32 -24.87
CA LYS A 71 10.21 1.59 -26.10
C LYS A 71 8.76 1.08 -26.06
N GLY A 72 8.25 0.64 -24.90
CA GLY A 72 6.89 0.13 -24.74
C GLY A 72 5.81 1.20 -24.90
N ALA A 73 4.55 0.76 -24.81
CA ALA A 73 3.39 1.65 -24.95
C ALA A 73 3.43 2.78 -23.90
N LYS A 74 3.57 4.00 -24.39
CA LYS A 74 3.51 5.23 -23.59
C LYS A 74 2.23 5.98 -23.90
N TYR A 75 1.59 6.49 -22.86
CA TYR A 75 0.33 7.20 -22.94
C TYR A 75 0.53 8.71 -22.85
N LYS A 76 -0.31 9.46 -23.57
CA LYS A 76 -0.31 10.93 -23.52
C LYS A 76 -1.28 11.40 -22.43
N TRP A 77 -0.93 11.14 -21.17
CA TRP A 77 -1.73 11.58 -20.02
C TRP A 77 -1.11 12.81 -19.38
N ASN A 78 -1.87 13.89 -19.28
CA ASN A 78 -1.44 15.10 -18.60
C ASN A 78 -1.40 14.89 -17.08
N SER A 79 -0.80 15.81 -16.36
CA SER A 79 -0.65 15.73 -14.89
C SER A 79 -1.99 15.64 -14.16
N GLU A 80 -3.04 16.27 -14.69
CA GLU A 80 -4.40 16.18 -14.15
C GLU A 80 -4.96 14.76 -14.25
N THR A 81 -4.81 14.14 -15.42
CA THR A 81 -5.24 12.74 -15.65
C THR A 81 -4.50 11.76 -14.73
N GLN A 82 -3.20 11.95 -14.55
CA GLN A 82 -2.40 11.15 -13.62
C GLN A 82 -2.93 11.30 -12.18
N GLY A 83 -3.24 12.53 -11.77
CA GLY A 83 -3.85 12.82 -10.47
C GLY A 83 -5.20 12.13 -10.29
N ILE A 84 -6.06 12.14 -11.31
CA ILE A 84 -7.37 11.44 -11.29
C ILE A 84 -7.17 9.93 -11.12
N ILE A 85 -6.25 9.31 -11.86
CA ILE A 85 -5.97 7.87 -11.76
C ILE A 85 -5.47 7.50 -10.36
N LEU A 86 -4.56 8.29 -9.79
CA LEU A 86 -4.01 8.02 -8.45
C LEU A 86 -5.06 8.25 -7.35
N SER A 87 -5.90 9.27 -7.48
CA SER A 87 -6.92 9.59 -6.48
C SER A 87 -8.14 8.68 -6.54
N SER A 88 -8.46 8.11 -7.71
CA SER A 88 -9.65 7.25 -7.91
C SER A 88 -9.69 6.05 -6.96
N PHE A 89 -8.54 5.49 -6.61
CA PHE A 89 -8.40 4.43 -5.62
C PHE A 89 -9.00 4.81 -4.26
N TYR A 90 -8.76 6.04 -3.79
CA TYR A 90 -9.19 6.47 -2.45
C TYR A 90 -10.71 6.64 -2.34
N TYR A 91 -11.42 6.91 -3.43
CA TYR A 91 -12.89 6.95 -3.41
C TYR A 91 -13.47 5.60 -3.04
N GLY A 92 -13.00 4.51 -3.66
CA GLY A 92 -13.41 3.16 -3.31
C GLY A 92 -13.01 2.78 -1.88
N TYR A 93 -11.79 3.12 -1.48
CA TYR A 93 -11.23 2.81 -0.18
C TYR A 93 -12.04 3.38 0.99
N VAL A 94 -12.42 4.66 0.92
CA VAL A 94 -13.20 5.33 1.98
C VAL A 94 -14.60 4.74 2.12
N VAL A 95 -15.26 4.42 1.01
CA VAL A 95 -16.62 3.88 1.01
C VAL A 95 -16.72 2.55 1.77
N THR A 96 -15.74 1.68 1.65
CA THR A 96 -15.78 0.33 2.27
C THR A 96 -15.15 0.27 3.66
N GLN A 97 -14.38 1.25 4.07
CA GLN A 97 -13.69 1.23 5.35
C GLN A 97 -14.65 1.23 6.55
N LEU A 98 -15.72 2.03 6.49
CA LEU A 98 -16.73 2.07 7.56
C LEU A 98 -17.61 0.80 7.61
N PRO A 99 -18.24 0.35 6.50
CA PRO A 99 -19.01 -0.88 6.52
C PRO A 99 -18.16 -2.13 6.76
N GLY A 100 -16.87 -2.10 6.44
CA GLY A 100 -15.93 -3.19 6.69
C GLY A 100 -15.88 -3.63 8.14
N GLY A 101 -15.94 -2.69 9.09
CA GLY A 101 -15.97 -3.00 10.52
C GLY A 101 -17.22 -3.80 10.94
N VAL A 102 -18.38 -3.45 10.39
CA VAL A 102 -19.64 -4.17 10.64
C VAL A 102 -19.63 -5.53 9.94
N LEU A 103 -19.10 -5.59 8.74
CA LEU A 103 -19.03 -6.80 7.92
C LEU A 103 -18.13 -7.88 8.56
N CYS A 104 -17.06 -7.48 9.26
CA CYS A 104 -16.18 -8.40 10.00
C CYS A 104 -16.93 -9.27 11.01
N GLY A 105 -17.95 -8.71 11.66
CA GLY A 105 -18.77 -9.44 12.63
C GLY A 105 -19.65 -10.52 11.99
N LYS A 106 -20.00 -10.35 10.71
CA LYS A 106 -20.92 -11.26 9.98
C LYS A 106 -20.19 -12.27 9.10
N LEU A 107 -19.21 -11.83 8.33
CA LEU A 107 -18.49 -12.66 7.35
C LEU A 107 -17.20 -13.28 7.88
N GLY A 108 -16.73 -12.81 9.04
CA GLY A 108 -15.46 -13.24 9.59
C GLY A 108 -14.26 -12.46 9.04
N ALA A 109 -13.28 -12.26 9.92
CA ALA A 109 -12.09 -11.46 9.62
C ALA A 109 -11.13 -12.14 8.63
N LYS A 110 -11.03 -13.49 8.69
CA LYS A 110 -10.18 -14.28 7.79
C LYS A 110 -10.55 -14.03 6.33
N TRP A 111 -11.83 -14.20 6.00
CA TRP A 111 -12.31 -14.09 4.63
C TRP A 111 -12.34 -12.66 4.14
N LEU A 112 -12.65 -11.71 5.03
CA LEU A 112 -12.71 -10.31 4.67
C LEU A 112 -11.31 -9.74 4.38
N PHE A 113 -10.31 -10.09 5.20
CA PHE A 113 -8.93 -9.68 4.96
C PHE A 113 -8.33 -10.35 3.73
N GLY A 114 -8.40 -11.69 3.67
CA GLY A 114 -7.87 -12.44 2.53
C GLY A 114 -8.57 -12.10 1.22
N GLY A 115 -9.90 -12.02 1.23
CA GLY A 115 -10.71 -11.64 0.06
C GLY A 115 -10.43 -10.23 -0.41
N GLY A 116 -10.25 -9.27 0.51
CA GLY A 116 -9.84 -7.91 0.17
C GLY A 116 -8.51 -7.87 -0.57
N VAL A 117 -7.49 -8.59 -0.06
CA VAL A 117 -6.19 -8.71 -0.74
C VAL A 117 -6.32 -9.39 -2.10
N LEU A 118 -7.11 -10.49 -2.21
CA LEU A 118 -7.32 -11.19 -3.47
C LEU A 118 -7.98 -10.29 -4.52
N ILE A 119 -9.07 -9.60 -4.16
CA ILE A 119 -9.77 -8.68 -5.06
C ILE A 119 -8.80 -7.61 -5.57
N THR A 120 -8.08 -6.97 -4.66
CA THR A 120 -7.11 -5.93 -5.02
C THR A 120 -6.04 -6.47 -5.96
N THR A 121 -5.39 -7.59 -5.64
CA THR A 121 -4.29 -8.12 -6.46
C THR A 121 -4.75 -8.72 -7.78
N SER A 122 -5.96 -9.29 -7.85
CA SER A 122 -6.55 -9.79 -9.10
C SER A 122 -6.90 -8.64 -10.06
N LEU A 123 -7.49 -7.56 -9.55
CA LEU A 123 -7.77 -6.36 -10.33
C LEU A 123 -6.49 -5.67 -10.77
N TYR A 124 -5.46 -5.72 -9.93
CA TYR A 124 -4.15 -5.16 -10.23
C TYR A 124 -3.49 -5.83 -11.45
N LEU A 125 -3.68 -7.13 -11.65
CA LEU A 125 -3.25 -7.84 -12.86
C LEU A 125 -3.92 -7.32 -14.14
N LEU A 126 -5.11 -6.73 -14.02
CA LEU A 126 -5.88 -6.21 -15.16
C LEU A 126 -5.51 -4.78 -15.55
N ILE A 127 -4.72 -4.04 -14.74
CA ILE A 127 -4.34 -2.65 -15.04
C ILE A 127 -3.65 -2.51 -16.40
N PRO A 128 -2.68 -3.37 -16.80
CA PRO A 128 -2.06 -3.25 -18.12
C PRO A 128 -3.06 -3.38 -19.27
N LEU A 129 -4.05 -4.26 -19.12
CA LEU A 129 -5.13 -4.40 -20.09
C LEU A 129 -6.05 -3.18 -20.08
N ALA A 130 -6.44 -2.69 -18.92
CA ALA A 130 -7.28 -1.50 -18.78
C ALA A 130 -6.63 -0.24 -19.33
N ALA A 131 -5.31 -0.12 -19.22
CA ALA A 131 -4.57 0.99 -19.80
C ALA A 131 -4.71 1.07 -21.33
N SER A 132 -4.85 -0.07 -22.01
CA SER A 132 -5.12 -0.10 -23.46
C SER A 132 -6.53 0.38 -23.82
N TRP A 133 -7.50 0.28 -22.90
CA TRP A 133 -8.88 0.75 -23.10
C TRP A 133 -9.05 2.24 -22.75
N GLY A 134 -8.11 2.81 -22.01
CA GLY A 134 -8.09 4.25 -21.71
C GLY A 134 -8.21 4.59 -20.22
N VAL A 135 -8.19 5.90 -19.96
CA VAL A 135 -8.14 6.46 -18.59
C VAL A 135 -9.33 6.03 -17.72
N ILE A 136 -10.53 6.02 -18.29
CA ILE A 136 -11.77 5.68 -17.56
C ILE A 136 -11.73 4.23 -17.08
N ALA A 137 -11.22 3.31 -17.89
CA ALA A 137 -11.10 1.90 -17.51
C ALA A 137 -10.09 1.71 -16.37
N VAL A 138 -8.94 2.40 -16.43
CA VAL A 138 -7.96 2.36 -15.35
C VAL A 138 -8.56 2.94 -14.05
N ALA A 139 -9.21 4.10 -14.12
CA ALA A 139 -9.84 4.73 -12.96
C ALA A 139 -10.92 3.82 -12.34
N ALA A 140 -11.74 3.16 -13.17
CA ALA A 140 -12.76 2.22 -12.68
C ALA A 140 -12.13 1.02 -11.94
N ILE A 141 -11.09 0.42 -12.50
CA ILE A 141 -10.36 -0.67 -11.81
C ILE A 141 -9.74 -0.16 -10.51
N ARG A 142 -9.16 1.02 -10.48
CA ARG A 142 -8.61 1.63 -9.28
C ARG A 142 -9.65 1.84 -8.18
N ILE A 143 -10.88 2.27 -8.53
CA ILE A 143 -11.98 2.36 -7.55
C ILE A 143 -12.34 0.98 -7.00
N LEU A 144 -12.44 -0.04 -7.86
CA LEU A 144 -12.73 -1.42 -7.44
C LEU A 144 -11.63 -2.00 -6.53
N GLU A 145 -10.36 -1.74 -6.83
CA GLU A 145 -9.24 -2.09 -5.96
C GLU A 145 -9.37 -1.43 -4.59
N GLY A 146 -9.71 -0.13 -4.57
CA GLY A 146 -9.96 0.61 -3.33
C GLY A 146 -11.09 -0.01 -2.52
N LEU A 147 -12.19 -0.43 -3.16
CA LEU A 147 -13.30 -1.12 -2.48
C LEU A 147 -12.84 -2.43 -1.81
N GLY A 148 -11.99 -3.22 -2.46
CA GLY A 148 -11.41 -4.43 -1.88
C GLY A 148 -10.48 -4.13 -0.70
N GLU A 149 -9.59 -3.18 -0.87
CA GLU A 149 -8.56 -2.87 0.12
C GLU A 149 -9.11 -2.15 1.35
N GLY A 150 -10.15 -1.33 1.22
CA GLY A 150 -10.77 -0.64 2.35
C GLY A 150 -11.34 -1.56 3.43
N LEU A 151 -11.62 -2.82 3.08
CA LEU A 151 -12.06 -3.86 4.02
C LEU A 151 -10.92 -4.43 4.87
N THR A 152 -9.67 -4.29 4.45
CA THR A 152 -8.52 -5.02 5.02
C THR A 152 -8.14 -4.55 6.42
N PHE A 153 -8.12 -3.22 6.67
CA PHE A 153 -7.75 -2.67 7.98
C PHE A 153 -8.74 -3.02 9.10
N PRO A 154 -10.06 -2.84 8.93
CA PRO A 154 -11.03 -3.30 9.91
C PRO A 154 -10.94 -4.81 10.15
N ALA A 155 -10.74 -5.59 9.09
CA ALA A 155 -10.64 -7.03 9.17
C ALA A 155 -9.42 -7.48 10.00
N ILE A 156 -8.24 -6.92 9.73
CA ILE A 156 -7.04 -7.30 10.48
C ILE A 156 -7.10 -6.85 11.95
N ALA A 157 -7.69 -5.67 12.23
CA ALA A 157 -7.91 -5.22 13.60
C ALA A 157 -8.81 -6.18 14.39
N HIS A 158 -9.89 -6.66 13.76
CA HIS A 158 -10.79 -7.66 14.35
C HIS A 158 -10.08 -9.00 14.54
N ALA A 159 -9.31 -9.46 13.54
CA ALA A 159 -8.54 -10.70 13.63
C ALA A 159 -7.50 -10.66 14.76
N ILE A 160 -6.76 -9.55 14.91
CA ILE A 160 -5.83 -9.35 16.01
C ILE A 160 -6.57 -9.46 17.36
N SER A 161 -7.77 -8.91 17.49
CA SER A 161 -8.55 -9.00 18.72
C SER A 161 -8.96 -10.44 19.09
N ASN A 162 -9.10 -11.32 18.10
CA ASN A 162 -9.43 -12.73 18.30
C ASN A 162 -8.20 -13.59 18.64
N TRP A 163 -7.05 -13.31 18.04
CA TRP A 163 -5.83 -14.11 18.14
C TRP A 163 -4.86 -13.67 19.23
N SER A 164 -4.96 -12.40 19.68
CA SER A 164 -3.99 -11.85 20.63
C SER A 164 -4.47 -11.85 22.08
N PRO A 165 -3.65 -12.33 23.04
CA PRO A 165 -3.79 -12.02 24.45
C PRO A 165 -3.64 -10.51 24.69
N LYS A 166 -4.27 -9.96 25.75
CA LYS A 166 -4.22 -8.51 26.07
C LYS A 166 -2.80 -7.93 26.05
N PHE A 167 -1.86 -8.62 26.68
CA PHE A 167 -0.47 -8.15 26.82
C PHE A 167 0.37 -8.25 25.53
N GLU A 168 -0.02 -9.07 24.56
CA GLU A 168 0.72 -9.26 23.32
C GLU A 168 0.08 -8.53 22.12
N ARG A 169 -1.12 -7.97 22.31
CA ARG A 169 -1.89 -7.32 21.27
C ARG A 169 -1.12 -6.18 20.59
N SER A 170 -0.47 -5.32 21.38
CA SER A 170 0.35 -4.22 20.86
C SER A 170 1.52 -4.73 20.01
N ARG A 171 2.21 -5.78 20.49
CA ARG A 171 3.35 -6.38 19.75
C ARG A 171 2.90 -6.95 18.40
N MET A 172 1.81 -7.73 18.38
CA MET A 172 1.28 -8.30 17.13
C MET A 172 0.83 -7.20 16.17
N SER A 173 0.11 -6.19 16.65
CA SER A 173 -0.31 -5.05 15.86
C SER A 173 0.88 -4.29 15.26
N THR A 174 1.93 -4.02 16.05
CA THR A 174 3.13 -3.34 15.58
C THR A 174 3.86 -4.14 14.50
N ILE A 175 4.05 -5.46 14.70
CA ILE A 175 4.72 -6.32 13.71
C ILE A 175 3.95 -6.30 12.39
N ILE A 176 2.62 -6.42 12.44
CA ILE A 176 1.79 -6.39 11.23
C ILE A 176 1.89 -5.02 10.54
N SER A 177 1.84 -3.93 11.31
CA SER A 177 1.93 -2.57 10.79
C SER A 177 3.31 -2.23 10.19
N LEU A 178 4.39 -2.90 10.61
CA LEU A 178 5.71 -2.78 9.96
C LEU A 178 5.68 -3.21 8.48
N GLY A 179 4.69 -4.00 8.06
CA GLY A 179 4.47 -4.30 6.65
C GLY A 179 4.25 -3.05 5.78
N ILE A 180 3.73 -1.95 6.36
CA ILE A 180 3.50 -0.68 5.66
C ILE A 180 4.82 -0.05 5.18
N PRO A 181 5.72 0.38 6.08
CA PRO A 181 6.98 1.03 5.66
C PRO A 181 7.89 0.06 4.89
N ILE A 182 7.95 -1.21 5.28
CA ILE A 182 8.78 -2.19 4.59
C ILE A 182 8.26 -2.45 3.17
N GLY A 183 6.93 -2.53 2.97
CA GLY A 183 6.33 -2.65 1.65
C GLY A 183 6.68 -1.48 0.73
N ASN A 184 6.66 -0.25 1.25
CA ASN A 184 7.06 0.94 0.51
C ASN A 184 8.56 0.94 0.17
N ILE A 185 9.42 0.61 1.15
CA ILE A 185 10.88 0.57 0.99
C ILE A 185 11.31 -0.48 -0.03
N VAL A 186 10.69 -1.66 0.00
CA VAL A 186 11.02 -2.76 -0.91
C VAL A 186 10.34 -2.60 -2.27
N GLY A 187 9.10 -2.12 -2.27
CA GLY A 187 8.29 -1.98 -3.47
C GLY A 187 8.83 -0.95 -4.46
N SER A 188 9.28 0.21 -3.97
CA SER A 188 9.75 1.30 -4.81
C SER A 188 10.98 0.92 -5.67
N PRO A 189 12.09 0.38 -5.11
CA PRO A 189 13.24 -0.03 -5.93
C PRO A 189 12.93 -1.16 -6.92
N ILE A 190 12.14 -2.15 -6.50
CA ILE A 190 11.76 -3.26 -7.38
C ILE A 190 10.94 -2.73 -8.55
N SER A 191 9.97 -1.85 -8.27
CA SER A 191 9.16 -1.20 -9.30
C SER A 191 10.00 -0.39 -10.28
N GLY A 192 10.91 0.44 -9.76
CA GLY A 192 11.79 1.25 -10.59
C GLY A 192 12.72 0.42 -11.47
N PHE A 193 13.30 -0.65 -10.93
CA PHE A 193 14.16 -1.57 -11.67
C PHE A 193 13.39 -2.27 -12.81
N LEU A 194 12.21 -2.83 -12.51
CA LEU A 194 11.39 -3.51 -13.51
C LEU A 194 10.86 -2.54 -14.59
N CYS A 195 10.42 -1.35 -14.20
CA CYS A 195 9.94 -0.33 -15.14
C CYS A 195 11.05 0.14 -16.10
N SER A 196 12.33 0.12 -15.67
CA SER A 196 13.46 0.56 -16.48
C SER A 196 14.11 -0.55 -17.29
N SER A 197 13.74 -1.81 -17.09
CA SER A 197 14.37 -2.97 -17.75
C SER A 197 13.55 -3.45 -18.95
N ASP A 198 14.10 -3.33 -20.15
CA ASP A 198 13.49 -3.85 -21.39
C ASP A 198 13.39 -5.38 -21.38
N GLN A 199 14.32 -6.08 -20.69
CA GLN A 199 14.36 -7.54 -20.63
C GLN A 199 13.13 -8.15 -19.94
N PHE A 200 12.51 -7.45 -19.02
CA PHE A 200 11.32 -7.89 -18.28
C PHE A 200 10.01 -7.37 -18.87
N GLY A 201 10.04 -6.65 -20.00
CA GLY A 201 8.85 -6.09 -20.64
C GLY A 201 8.38 -4.74 -20.06
N GLY A 202 9.23 -4.07 -19.27
CA GLY A 202 9.01 -2.72 -18.75
C GLY A 202 7.91 -2.61 -17.71
N TRP A 203 7.18 -1.50 -17.69
CA TRP A 203 6.17 -1.19 -16.67
C TRP A 203 5.06 -2.25 -16.48
N PRO A 204 4.57 -3.01 -17.49
CA PRO A 204 3.54 -4.02 -17.27
C PRO A 204 4.02 -5.17 -16.38
N SER A 205 5.31 -5.49 -16.41
CA SER A 205 5.87 -6.59 -15.60
C SER A 205 5.71 -6.40 -14.11
N THR A 206 5.72 -5.14 -13.65
CA THR A 206 5.54 -4.84 -12.22
C THR A 206 4.15 -5.22 -11.73
N PHE A 207 3.13 -5.00 -12.56
CA PHE A 207 1.75 -5.37 -12.26
C PHE A 207 1.58 -6.89 -12.20
N TYR A 208 2.17 -7.60 -13.15
CA TYR A 208 2.13 -9.07 -13.16
C TYR A 208 2.89 -9.67 -11.98
N LEU A 209 4.07 -9.15 -11.64
CA LEU A 209 4.86 -9.66 -10.52
C LEU A 209 4.11 -9.50 -9.19
N PHE A 210 3.68 -8.29 -8.84
CA PHE A 210 3.04 -8.04 -7.56
C PHE A 210 1.63 -8.61 -7.48
N GLY A 211 0.90 -8.63 -8.58
CA GLY A 211 -0.42 -9.25 -8.64
C GLY A 211 -0.36 -10.77 -8.45
N THR A 212 0.57 -11.46 -9.12
CA THR A 212 0.75 -12.92 -8.93
C THR A 212 1.25 -13.27 -7.54
N LEU A 213 2.16 -12.46 -6.97
CA LEU A 213 2.62 -12.63 -5.60
C LEU A 213 1.47 -12.52 -4.59
N GLY A 214 0.56 -11.57 -4.80
CA GLY A 214 -0.62 -11.42 -3.95
C GLY A 214 -1.61 -12.57 -4.06
N CYS A 215 -1.85 -13.08 -5.27
CA CYS A 215 -2.69 -14.27 -5.47
C CYS A 215 -2.06 -15.52 -4.82
N ALA A 216 -0.75 -15.71 -4.95
CA ALA A 216 -0.03 -16.80 -4.30
C ALA A 216 -0.09 -16.68 -2.76
N TRP A 217 0.06 -15.48 -2.22
CA TRP A 217 -0.11 -15.23 -0.79
C TRP A 217 -1.53 -15.58 -0.32
N PHE A 218 -2.56 -15.26 -1.11
CA PHE A 218 -3.94 -15.60 -0.75
C PHE A 218 -4.14 -17.12 -0.62
N LEU A 219 -3.53 -17.93 -1.50
CA LEU A 219 -3.58 -19.38 -1.37
C LEU A 219 -2.94 -19.85 -0.05
N LEU A 220 -1.79 -19.31 0.31
CA LEU A 220 -1.16 -19.60 1.61
C LEU A 220 -2.03 -19.15 2.78
N TRP A 221 -2.67 -17.98 2.66
CA TRP A 221 -3.59 -17.47 3.67
C TRP A 221 -4.78 -18.41 3.88
N CYS A 222 -5.39 -18.91 2.81
CA CYS A 222 -6.51 -19.86 2.91
C CYS A 222 -6.16 -21.14 3.67
N ILE A 223 -4.93 -21.65 3.45
CA ILE A 223 -4.45 -22.91 4.04
C ILE A 223 -4.04 -22.73 5.51
N LEU A 224 -3.33 -21.65 5.82
CA LEU A 224 -2.64 -21.48 7.10
C LEU A 224 -3.38 -20.58 8.09
N ALA A 225 -4.23 -19.67 7.63
CA ALA A 225 -4.99 -18.78 8.52
C ALA A 225 -6.33 -19.41 8.89
N TYR A 226 -6.76 -19.18 10.13
CA TYR A 226 -8.04 -19.60 10.67
C TYR A 226 -8.75 -18.42 11.33
N GLU A 227 -10.07 -18.45 11.38
CA GLU A 227 -10.88 -17.34 11.90
C GLU A 227 -10.64 -17.11 13.41
N THR A 228 -10.62 -18.20 14.17
CA THR A 228 -10.38 -18.15 15.62
C THR A 228 -9.33 -19.19 16.01
N PRO A 229 -8.62 -18.95 17.14
CA PRO A 229 -7.68 -19.95 17.67
C PRO A 229 -8.32 -21.31 17.92
N GLU A 230 -9.60 -21.33 18.32
CA GLU A 230 -10.35 -22.55 18.65
C GLU A 230 -10.62 -23.42 17.40
N SER A 231 -10.76 -22.81 16.22
CA SER A 231 -10.99 -23.52 14.95
C SER A 231 -9.71 -24.09 14.33
N HIS A 232 -8.53 -23.79 14.90
CA HIS A 232 -7.25 -24.21 14.32
C HIS A 232 -6.90 -25.64 14.74
N PRO A 233 -6.83 -26.63 13.81
CA PRO A 233 -6.64 -28.06 14.17
C PRO A 233 -5.29 -28.37 14.82
N GLY A 234 -4.27 -27.55 14.60
CA GLY A 234 -2.91 -27.78 15.10
C GLY A 234 -2.48 -26.86 16.25
N ILE A 235 -3.41 -26.20 16.94
CA ILE A 235 -3.04 -25.34 18.08
C ILE A 235 -2.77 -26.18 19.33
N SER A 236 -1.74 -25.81 20.11
CA SER A 236 -1.46 -26.48 21.38
C SER A 236 -2.51 -26.11 22.44
N LYS A 237 -2.92 -27.08 23.27
CA LYS A 237 -3.83 -26.84 24.39
C LYS A 237 -3.32 -25.77 25.35
N THR A 238 -2.01 -25.70 25.56
CA THR A 238 -1.36 -24.67 26.39
C THR A 238 -1.47 -23.27 25.76
N GLU A 239 -1.25 -23.14 24.45
CA GLU A 239 -1.41 -21.88 23.71
C GLU A 239 -2.87 -21.43 23.68
N LEU A 240 -3.81 -22.34 23.42
CA LEU A 240 -5.23 -22.03 23.42
C LEU A 240 -5.69 -21.53 24.81
N LYS A 241 -5.30 -22.24 25.88
CA LYS A 241 -5.60 -21.82 27.26
C LYS A 241 -4.98 -20.46 27.59
N HIS A 242 -3.74 -20.21 27.15
CA HIS A 242 -3.09 -18.90 27.34
C HIS A 242 -3.86 -17.76 26.65
N ILE A 243 -4.35 -17.98 25.42
CA ILE A 243 -5.15 -16.98 24.71
C ILE A 243 -6.49 -16.76 25.42
N GLN A 244 -7.19 -17.84 25.81
CA GLN A 244 -8.52 -17.76 26.43
C GLN A 244 -8.50 -17.07 27.80
N LEU A 245 -7.53 -17.41 28.66
CA LEU A 245 -7.39 -16.79 29.98
C LEU A 245 -7.07 -15.30 29.93
N ASN A 246 -6.35 -14.88 28.89
CA ASN A 246 -5.93 -13.49 28.70
C ASN A 246 -6.75 -12.74 27.65
N LYS A 247 -7.82 -13.37 27.12
CA LYS A 247 -8.76 -12.70 26.22
C LYS A 247 -9.56 -11.67 27.02
N SER A 248 -9.71 -10.47 26.46
CA SER A 248 -10.64 -9.50 27.03
C SER A 248 -12.03 -10.11 27.02
N GLU A 249 -12.71 -10.13 28.16
CA GLU A 249 -14.11 -10.55 28.21
C GLU A 249 -14.87 -9.81 27.13
N LYS A 250 -15.36 -10.55 26.14
CA LYS A 250 -16.36 -10.00 25.22
C LYS A 250 -17.62 -9.85 26.07
N THR A 251 -17.82 -8.66 26.59
CA THR A 251 -19.11 -8.29 27.11
C THR A 251 -20.09 -8.48 25.96
N LYS A 252 -20.86 -9.57 26.01
CA LYS A 252 -22.02 -9.80 25.13
C LYS A 252 -23.10 -8.81 25.59
N THR A 253 -22.91 -7.57 25.31
CA THR A 253 -23.96 -6.60 25.44
C THR A 253 -24.33 -6.19 24.03
N ASP A 254 -25.57 -6.45 23.66
CA ASP A 254 -26.26 -5.76 22.55
C ASP A 254 -26.37 -4.28 22.91
N ILE A 255 -25.22 -3.61 23.05
CA ILE A 255 -25.18 -2.18 23.29
C ILE A 255 -25.41 -1.52 21.94
N SER A 256 -26.53 -0.87 21.80
CA SER A 256 -26.76 0.06 20.69
C SER A 256 -25.63 1.10 20.70
N ILE A 257 -24.96 1.28 19.58
CA ILE A 257 -23.82 2.21 19.46
C ILE A 257 -24.34 3.63 19.78
N PRO A 258 -23.81 4.32 20.80
CA PRO A 258 -24.27 5.64 21.21
C PRO A 258 -23.69 6.72 20.27
N TRP A 259 -24.17 6.80 19.04
CA TRP A 259 -23.67 7.70 18.01
C TRP A 259 -23.62 9.16 18.45
N LYS A 260 -24.64 9.62 19.22
CA LYS A 260 -24.70 11.01 19.70
C LYS A 260 -23.51 11.33 20.62
N ASP A 261 -23.21 10.46 21.60
CA ASP A 261 -22.15 10.68 22.57
C ASP A 261 -20.77 10.64 21.89
N ILE A 262 -20.61 9.78 20.86
CA ILE A 262 -19.40 9.71 20.06
C ILE A 262 -19.17 11.02 19.31
N PHE A 263 -20.18 11.54 18.59
CA PHE A 263 -20.04 12.78 17.82
C PHE A 263 -19.89 14.04 18.69
N LEU A 264 -20.38 14.03 19.93
CA LEU A 264 -20.24 15.15 20.87
C LEU A 264 -18.94 15.10 21.68
N SER A 265 -18.17 14.02 21.59
CA SER A 265 -16.94 13.83 22.36
C SER A 265 -15.78 14.65 21.80
N LEU A 266 -15.29 15.64 22.55
CA LEU A 266 -14.13 16.46 22.18
C LEU A 266 -12.84 15.63 21.99
N PRO A 267 -12.51 14.63 22.84
CA PRO A 267 -11.37 13.75 22.61
C PRO A 267 -11.45 12.97 21.30
N MET A 268 -12.65 12.59 20.87
CA MET A 268 -12.86 11.90 19.59
C MET A 268 -12.48 12.81 18.42
N TRP A 269 -12.89 14.07 18.42
CA TRP A 269 -12.52 15.03 17.41
C TRP A 269 -11.02 15.31 17.36
N ALA A 270 -10.36 15.38 18.50
CA ALA A 270 -8.91 15.54 18.55
C ALA A 270 -8.18 14.38 17.84
N VAL A 271 -8.63 13.14 18.08
CA VAL A 271 -8.09 11.95 17.41
C VAL A 271 -8.38 11.99 15.90
N ILE A 272 -9.60 12.35 15.48
CA ILE A 272 -9.98 12.45 14.06
C ILE A 272 -9.10 13.46 13.34
N ILE A 273 -8.94 14.67 13.88
CA ILE A 273 -8.14 15.74 13.26
C ILE A 273 -6.66 15.33 13.18
N GLY A 274 -6.11 14.74 14.25
CA GLY A 274 -4.74 14.26 14.26
C GLY A 274 -4.48 13.17 13.21
N HIS A 275 -5.38 12.19 13.12
CA HIS A 275 -5.29 11.14 12.09
C HIS A 275 -5.49 11.69 10.67
N PHE A 276 -6.40 12.64 10.48
CA PHE A 276 -6.61 13.27 9.19
C PHE A 276 -5.33 13.96 8.69
N GLY A 277 -4.71 14.80 9.53
CA GLY A 277 -3.47 15.50 9.17
C GLY A 277 -2.33 14.55 8.87
N HIS A 278 -2.13 13.53 9.73
CA HIS A 278 -1.08 12.52 9.53
C HIS A 278 -1.29 11.73 8.23
N ASN A 279 -2.49 11.19 8.01
CA ASN A 279 -2.79 10.41 6.82
C ASN A 279 -2.74 11.25 5.54
N TYR A 280 -3.21 12.50 5.58
CA TYR A 280 -3.13 13.39 4.43
C TYR A 280 -1.67 13.60 3.99
N ALA A 281 -0.80 13.98 4.93
CA ALA A 281 0.63 14.15 4.64
C ALA A 281 1.27 12.85 4.12
N PHE A 282 1.05 11.72 4.81
CA PHE A 282 1.59 10.43 4.42
C PHE A 282 1.16 10.01 3.01
N LEU A 283 -0.13 10.12 2.69
CA LEU A 283 -0.65 9.72 1.39
C LEU A 283 -0.21 10.67 0.26
N MET A 284 -0.13 11.96 0.52
CA MET A 284 0.42 12.94 -0.43
C MET A 284 1.87 12.61 -0.78
N PHE A 285 2.72 12.36 0.20
CA PHE A 285 4.09 11.96 -0.05
C PHE A 285 4.16 10.64 -0.83
N LEU A 286 3.37 9.63 -0.44
CA LEU A 286 3.39 8.32 -1.09
C LEU A 286 3.00 8.38 -2.57
N THR A 287 1.99 9.19 -2.91
CA THR A 287 1.42 9.21 -4.26
C THR A 287 2.08 10.24 -5.19
N MET A 288 2.42 11.42 -4.66
CA MET A 288 2.88 12.53 -5.49
C MET A 288 4.40 12.65 -5.57
N MET A 289 5.15 12.08 -4.62
CA MET A 289 6.60 12.21 -4.58
C MET A 289 7.31 11.65 -5.82
N PRO A 290 6.96 10.47 -6.38
CA PRO A 290 7.58 9.98 -7.60
C PRO A 290 7.37 10.92 -8.80
N THR A 291 6.14 11.43 -8.93
CA THR A 291 5.80 12.38 -10.00
C THR A 291 6.58 13.69 -9.85
N TYR A 292 6.66 14.24 -8.64
CA TYR A 292 7.42 15.46 -8.34
C TYR A 292 8.91 15.32 -8.68
N PHE A 293 9.54 14.21 -8.28
CA PHE A 293 10.95 13.95 -8.59
C PHE A 293 11.20 13.86 -10.09
N LYS A 294 10.28 13.26 -10.85
CA LYS A 294 10.44 13.19 -12.31
C LYS A 294 10.18 14.52 -12.99
N THR A 295 9.06 15.21 -12.66
CA THR A 295 8.60 16.40 -13.40
C THR A 295 9.35 17.68 -13.02
N ILE A 296 9.69 17.84 -11.75
CA ILE A 296 10.33 19.08 -11.24
C ILE A 296 11.83 18.91 -11.08
N LEU A 297 12.28 17.79 -10.53
CA LEU A 297 13.70 17.57 -10.25
C LEU A 297 14.42 16.81 -11.38
N HIS A 298 13.69 16.32 -12.40
CA HIS A 298 14.22 15.60 -13.56
C HIS A 298 15.12 14.39 -13.22
N PHE A 299 14.84 13.70 -12.10
CA PHE A 299 15.57 12.49 -11.75
C PHE A 299 15.16 11.32 -12.67
N ASP A 300 16.15 10.50 -13.03
CA ASP A 300 15.91 9.24 -13.74
C ASP A 300 15.12 8.25 -12.86
N ILE A 301 14.29 7.43 -13.49
CA ILE A 301 13.39 6.46 -12.82
C ILE A 301 14.19 5.50 -11.92
N LYS A 302 15.41 5.12 -12.31
CA LYS A 302 16.29 4.28 -11.49
C LYS A 302 16.70 4.97 -10.19
N THR A 303 17.10 6.23 -10.27
CA THR A 303 17.45 7.06 -9.11
C THR A 303 16.23 7.31 -8.23
N LEU A 304 15.07 7.52 -8.84
CA LEU A 304 13.79 7.73 -8.18
C LEU A 304 13.36 6.54 -7.32
N ALA A 305 13.60 5.31 -7.78
CA ALA A 305 13.29 4.09 -7.05
C ALA A 305 14.14 3.92 -5.78
N PHE A 306 15.38 4.41 -5.77
CA PHE A 306 16.28 4.30 -4.62
C PHE A 306 16.18 5.48 -3.64
N CYS A 307 15.80 6.67 -4.10
CA CYS A 307 15.81 7.89 -3.29
C CYS A 307 14.86 7.88 -2.08
N PRO A 308 13.61 7.38 -2.17
CA PRO A 308 12.73 7.29 -1.00
C PRO A 308 13.17 6.25 0.03
N SER A 309 13.95 5.24 -0.39
CA SER A 309 14.31 4.06 0.41
C SER A 309 15.64 4.23 1.14
N VAL A 310 16.54 5.07 0.66
CA VAL A 310 17.92 5.18 1.15
C VAL A 310 18.30 6.66 1.36
N CYS A 311 17.55 7.36 2.20
CA CYS A 311 18.06 8.57 2.83
C CYS A 311 19.09 8.18 3.90
N SER A 312 20.32 7.85 3.45
CA SER A 312 21.47 7.71 4.34
C SER A 312 21.89 9.10 4.82
N PRO A 313 22.26 9.28 6.11
CA PRO A 313 22.76 10.55 6.64
C PRO A 313 24.05 11.07 5.98
N ARG A 314 24.63 10.32 5.05
CA ARG A 314 25.84 10.69 4.31
C ARG A 314 25.60 11.41 2.97
N ASN A 315 24.38 11.34 2.43
CA ASN A 315 24.04 12.04 1.19
C ASN A 315 23.11 13.20 1.52
N LYS A 316 23.57 14.41 1.24
CA LYS A 316 22.95 15.71 1.52
C LYS A 316 21.55 15.93 0.88
N CYS A 317 20.99 14.95 0.16
CA CYS A 317 19.74 15.12 -0.57
C CYS A 317 18.51 15.51 0.27
N PHE A 318 18.46 15.23 1.57
CA PHE A 318 17.30 15.58 2.39
C PHE A 318 17.45 16.92 3.13
N ALA A 319 18.67 17.32 3.43
CA ALA A 319 18.93 18.62 4.07
C ALA A 319 18.73 19.78 3.08
N ASP A 320 19.10 19.58 1.82
CA ASP A 320 18.97 20.60 0.77
C ASP A 320 17.50 20.76 0.29
N LEU A 321 16.64 19.74 0.51
CA LEU A 321 15.22 19.79 0.12
C LEU A 321 14.34 20.56 1.14
N ILE A 322 14.82 20.77 2.37
CA ILE A 322 14.10 21.50 3.41
C ILE A 322 14.51 23.00 3.39
N PHE A 323 15.65 23.34 2.78
CA PHE A 323 16.20 24.69 2.76
C PHE A 323 16.25 25.35 1.36
N CYS A 324 15.70 24.74 0.31
CA CYS A 324 15.24 25.38 -0.92
C CYS A 324 13.71 25.52 -0.89
#